data_8c2e73ba64f7648971ffb40bbf20676e
#
_entry.id   8c2e73ba64f7648971ffb40bbf20676e
#
_cell.length_a   1.000
_cell.length_b   1.000
_cell.length_c   1.000
_cell.angle_alpha   90.00
_cell.angle_beta   90.00
_cell.angle_gamma   90.00
#
_symmetry.space_group_name_H-M   'P 1'
#
loop_
_entity.id
_entity.type
_entity.pdbx_description
1 polymer ?
#
loop_
_entity_poly.entity_id
_entity_poly.type
_entity_poly.pdbx_seq_one_letter_code
_entity_poly.pdbx_strand_id
1 'polypeptide(L)'
;MRSVGLSTGEAAQLCSVNPDTVLKWIKRGQLAATRTAGGHYRIDEHDLAALIPCSAPSEAPGVEAPGSDNRPLRCWEYLNQPGVVREECRKCVVYQIRAAWCFRVATSLGCELGQKKTFCATSCEDCTYYRRASGQATNVLVLTADKAFVDALGSGTGTLALHFARHAYEASAMISTFRAAFVVVDQQVIADGQPDLLDCLIADARLPGVRIILGTPKGFRMRASFEGAVVGIIEKPFGQERIAEIVNRFPVEPVPVKELA
;
A
#
# COMPACT_ATOMS: atom_id res chain seq x y z
N MET A 1 -14.33 -30.35 23.30
CA MET A 1 -15.25 -29.21 23.04
C MET A 1 -15.58 -29.25 21.56
N ARG A 2 -16.86 -29.35 21.18
CA ARG A 2 -17.27 -29.36 19.76
C ARG A 2 -17.15 -27.93 19.24
N SER A 3 -16.25 -27.67 18.30
CA SER A 3 -16.22 -26.41 17.56
C SER A 3 -17.55 -26.30 16.79
N VAL A 4 -18.31 -25.26 17.07
CA VAL A 4 -19.51 -24.94 16.31
C VAL A 4 -19.04 -24.39 14.98
N GLY A 5 -19.01 -25.24 13.95
CA GLY A 5 -18.58 -24.83 12.61
C GLY A 5 -19.51 -23.76 12.03
N LEU A 6 -18.93 -22.78 11.33
CA LEU A 6 -19.65 -21.70 10.66
C LEU A 6 -20.58 -22.24 9.57
N SER A 7 -21.76 -21.66 9.43
CA SER A 7 -22.59 -21.84 8.26
C SER A 7 -22.00 -21.13 7.04
N THR A 8 -22.45 -21.49 5.84
CA THR A 8 -22.06 -20.77 4.61
C THR A 8 -22.41 -19.29 4.65
N GLY A 9 -23.49 -18.91 5.34
CA GLY A 9 -23.89 -17.52 5.52
C GLY A 9 -22.95 -16.76 6.45
N GLU A 10 -22.58 -17.34 7.61
CA GLU A 10 -21.64 -16.76 8.58
C GLU A 10 -20.22 -16.66 7.97
N ALA A 11 -19.76 -17.71 7.29
CA ALA A 11 -18.51 -17.68 6.57
C ALA A 11 -18.48 -16.59 5.47
N ALA A 12 -19.61 -16.42 4.76
CA ALA A 12 -19.77 -15.39 3.75
C ALA A 12 -19.73 -13.97 4.35
N GLN A 13 -20.35 -13.79 5.52
CA GLN A 13 -20.29 -12.53 6.25
C GLN A 13 -18.87 -12.21 6.71
N LEU A 14 -18.16 -13.19 7.31
CA LEU A 14 -16.76 -13.03 7.74
C LEU A 14 -15.84 -12.68 6.58
N CYS A 15 -16.05 -13.29 5.41
CA CYS A 15 -15.26 -13.02 4.20
C CYS A 15 -15.81 -11.85 3.38
N SER A 16 -16.90 -11.20 3.79
CA SER A 16 -17.59 -10.15 3.03
C SER A 16 -17.91 -10.56 1.59
N VAL A 17 -18.32 -11.82 1.39
CA VAL A 17 -18.69 -12.41 0.10
C VAL A 17 -20.14 -12.87 0.08
N ASN A 18 -20.65 -13.20 -1.10
CA ASN A 18 -21.97 -13.84 -1.22
C ASN A 18 -21.87 -15.30 -0.76
N PRO A 19 -22.89 -15.87 -0.05
CA PRO A 19 -22.95 -17.28 0.31
C PRO A 19 -22.72 -18.25 -0.85
N ASP A 20 -23.13 -17.87 -2.07
CA ASP A 20 -22.88 -18.66 -3.28
C ASP A 20 -21.38 -18.76 -3.62
N THR A 21 -20.59 -17.76 -3.25
CA THR A 21 -19.15 -17.80 -3.43
C THR A 21 -18.51 -18.83 -2.51
N VAL A 22 -18.94 -18.88 -1.25
CA VAL A 22 -18.48 -19.88 -0.29
C VAL A 22 -18.86 -21.29 -0.76
N LEU A 23 -20.07 -21.46 -1.28
CA LEU A 23 -20.52 -22.74 -1.86
C LEU A 23 -19.67 -23.16 -3.06
N LYS A 24 -19.24 -22.21 -3.92
CA LYS A 24 -18.34 -22.49 -5.04
C LYS A 24 -16.96 -22.96 -4.55
N TRP A 25 -16.42 -22.34 -3.49
CA TRP A 25 -15.16 -22.78 -2.90
C TRP A 25 -15.23 -24.20 -2.36
N ILE A 26 -16.34 -24.54 -1.66
CA ILE A 26 -16.57 -25.89 -1.16
C ILE A 26 -16.68 -26.89 -2.32
N LYS A 27 -17.48 -26.56 -3.35
CA LYS A 27 -17.68 -27.44 -4.52
C LYS A 27 -16.40 -27.64 -5.35
N ARG A 28 -15.51 -26.66 -5.36
CA ARG A 28 -14.20 -26.72 -6.05
C ARG A 28 -13.12 -27.38 -5.20
N GLY A 29 -13.44 -27.80 -3.97
CA GLY A 29 -12.44 -28.38 -3.05
C GLY A 29 -11.43 -27.37 -2.48
N GLN A 30 -11.68 -26.07 -2.67
CA GLN A 30 -10.82 -25.01 -2.17
C GLN A 30 -11.05 -24.72 -0.68
N LEU A 31 -12.23 -25.04 -0.15
CA LEU A 31 -12.62 -24.86 1.25
C LEU A 31 -13.15 -26.17 1.80
N ALA A 32 -12.50 -26.70 2.83
CA ALA A 32 -12.99 -27.88 3.54
C ALA A 32 -14.26 -27.52 4.30
N ALA A 33 -15.28 -28.38 4.18
CA ALA A 33 -16.53 -28.23 4.90
C ALA A 33 -17.17 -29.60 5.16
N THR A 34 -17.73 -29.77 6.34
CA THR A 34 -18.55 -30.96 6.67
C THR A 34 -19.99 -30.70 6.33
N ARG A 35 -20.70 -31.73 5.79
CA ARG A 35 -22.10 -31.63 5.50
C ARG A 35 -22.91 -32.25 6.63
N THR A 36 -23.86 -31.51 7.20
CA THR A 36 -24.76 -32.02 8.23
C THR A 36 -25.80 -32.97 7.63
N ALA A 37 -26.43 -33.76 8.47
CA ALA A 37 -27.56 -34.67 8.05
C ALA A 37 -28.71 -33.90 7.36
N GLY A 38 -28.92 -32.62 7.71
CA GLY A 38 -29.89 -31.73 7.07
C GLY A 38 -29.39 -31.08 5.79
N GLY A 39 -28.23 -31.48 5.25
CA GLY A 39 -27.68 -30.99 3.99
C GLY A 39 -26.92 -29.63 4.05
N HIS A 40 -26.84 -29.01 5.21
CA HIS A 40 -26.14 -27.74 5.40
C HIS A 40 -24.61 -27.95 5.56
N TYR A 41 -23.81 -27.05 5.02
CA TYR A 41 -22.37 -27.06 5.24
C TYR A 41 -22.00 -26.44 6.59
N ARG A 42 -20.97 -27.01 7.22
CA ARG A 42 -20.28 -26.46 8.40
C ARG A 42 -18.80 -26.33 8.06
N ILE A 43 -18.31 -25.15 8.25
CA ILE A 43 -16.96 -24.71 7.88
C ILE A 43 -16.23 -24.43 9.17
N ASP A 44 -15.03 -25.00 9.33
CA ASP A 44 -14.17 -24.65 10.43
C ASP A 44 -13.53 -23.27 10.20
N GLU A 45 -13.47 -22.44 11.24
CA GLU A 45 -12.82 -21.12 11.13
C GLU A 45 -11.35 -21.23 10.71
N HIS A 46 -10.70 -22.29 11.14
CA HIS A 46 -9.30 -22.54 10.78
C HIS A 46 -9.16 -22.88 9.29
N ASP A 47 -10.08 -23.66 8.71
CA ASP A 47 -10.08 -23.98 7.28
C ASP A 47 -10.40 -22.75 6.44
N LEU A 48 -11.29 -21.88 6.94
CA LEU A 48 -11.59 -20.61 6.29
C LEU A 48 -10.38 -19.68 6.34
N ALA A 49 -9.67 -19.63 7.46
CA ALA A 49 -8.44 -18.87 7.62
C ALA A 49 -7.29 -19.43 6.77
N ALA A 50 -7.24 -20.75 6.55
CA ALA A 50 -6.23 -21.39 5.71
C ALA A 50 -6.46 -21.12 4.20
N LEU A 51 -7.71 -21.00 3.79
CA LEU A 51 -8.04 -20.61 2.40
C LEU A 51 -7.62 -19.18 2.10
N ILE A 52 -7.65 -18.33 3.11
CA ILE A 52 -7.21 -16.95 3.08
C ILE A 52 -5.92 -16.94 3.90
N PRO A 53 -4.72 -16.88 3.30
CA PRO A 53 -3.47 -16.96 4.05
C PRO A 53 -3.41 -15.83 5.08
N CYS A 54 -3.88 -16.13 6.27
CA CYS A 54 -3.75 -15.29 7.45
C CYS A 54 -2.47 -15.70 8.18
N SER A 55 -1.58 -14.76 8.38
CA SER A 55 -0.72 -14.82 9.55
C SER A 55 -1.62 -14.80 10.80
N ALA A 56 -1.37 -15.68 11.77
CA ALA A 56 -2.20 -15.83 12.97
C ALA A 56 -2.58 -14.49 13.63
N PRO A 57 -3.75 -14.41 14.30
CA PRO A 57 -4.16 -13.19 14.97
C PRO A 57 -3.17 -12.87 16.09
N SER A 58 -2.26 -11.97 15.84
CA SER A 58 -1.59 -11.20 16.87
C SER A 58 -2.60 -10.20 17.39
N GLU A 59 -2.84 -10.20 18.70
CA GLU A 59 -3.67 -9.25 19.42
C GLU A 59 -3.45 -7.83 18.90
N ALA A 60 -4.54 -7.07 18.80
CA ALA A 60 -4.51 -5.71 18.29
C ALA A 60 -3.48 -4.87 19.08
N PRO A 61 -2.31 -4.56 18.53
CA PRO A 61 -1.47 -3.53 19.12
C PRO A 61 -2.15 -2.20 18.85
N GLY A 62 -2.21 -1.38 19.86
CA GLY A 62 -2.55 0.04 19.73
C GLY A 62 -1.77 0.64 18.57
N VAL A 63 -2.34 1.65 17.96
CA VAL A 63 -1.77 2.38 16.82
C VAL A 63 -0.41 2.94 17.26
N GLU A 64 0.64 2.14 17.17
CA GLU A 64 2.01 2.63 17.34
C GLU A 64 2.44 3.27 16.04
N ALA A 65 3.03 4.44 16.16
CA ALA A 65 3.54 5.21 15.03
C ALA A 65 4.55 4.36 14.22
N PRO A 66 4.52 4.41 12.86
CA PRO A 66 5.48 3.70 12.03
C PRO A 66 6.87 4.30 12.23
N GLY A 67 7.76 3.57 12.90
CA GLY A 67 9.12 4.06 13.13
C GLY A 67 10.06 3.14 13.91
N SER A 68 9.56 2.16 14.65
CA SER A 68 10.42 1.31 15.50
C SER A 68 10.46 -0.16 15.10
N ASP A 69 9.53 -0.64 14.29
CA ASP A 69 9.44 -2.04 13.91
C ASP A 69 9.66 -2.18 12.40
N ASN A 70 10.75 -2.85 12.03
CA ASN A 70 11.12 -3.12 10.62
C ASN A 70 10.19 -4.19 9.97
N ARG A 71 8.94 -4.29 10.45
CA ARG A 71 7.95 -5.21 9.88
C ARG A 71 7.43 -4.71 8.55
N PRO A 72 7.13 -5.61 7.62
CA PRO A 72 6.52 -5.23 6.36
C PRO A 72 5.16 -4.55 6.54
N LEU A 73 4.97 -3.42 5.88
CA LEU A 73 3.70 -2.69 5.88
C LEU A 73 2.65 -3.44 5.06
N ARG A 74 1.42 -3.41 5.53
CA ARG A 74 0.26 -3.92 4.80
C ARG A 74 -0.27 -2.84 3.84
N CYS A 75 -1.11 -3.21 2.88
CA CYS A 75 -1.63 -2.26 1.90
C CYS A 75 -2.35 -1.06 2.55
N TRP A 76 -3.09 -1.27 3.65
CA TRP A 76 -3.79 -0.20 4.37
C TRP A 76 -2.86 0.71 5.19
N GLU A 77 -1.63 0.29 5.46
CA GLU A 77 -0.58 1.10 6.09
C GLU A 77 0.26 1.81 5.04
N TYR A 78 0.51 1.10 3.93
CA TYR A 78 1.34 1.60 2.84
C TYR A 78 0.63 2.65 1.97
N LEU A 79 -0.67 2.47 1.70
CA LEU A 79 -1.47 3.35 0.83
C LEU A 79 -2.20 4.47 1.59
N ASN A 80 -1.94 4.61 2.89
CA ASN A 80 -2.47 5.69 3.72
C ASN A 80 -1.33 6.49 4.35
N GLN A 81 -1.67 7.65 4.87
CA GLN A 81 -0.73 8.42 5.70
C GLN A 81 -0.33 7.60 6.93
N PRO A 82 0.90 7.74 7.44
CA PRO A 82 1.35 7.05 8.64
C PRO A 82 0.37 7.21 9.82
N GLY A 83 0.01 6.09 10.45
CA GLY A 83 -0.94 6.07 11.57
C GLY A 83 -2.41 6.25 11.20
N VAL A 84 -2.75 6.50 9.94
CA VAL A 84 -4.13 6.68 9.47
C VAL A 84 -4.61 5.44 8.72
N VAL A 85 -5.75 4.89 9.12
CA VAL A 85 -6.46 3.86 8.35
C VAL A 85 -7.81 4.43 7.93
N ARG A 86 -8.00 4.63 6.62
CA ARG A 86 -9.24 5.15 6.05
C ARG A 86 -10.42 4.23 6.37
N GLU A 87 -11.62 4.80 6.44
CA GLU A 87 -12.84 4.04 6.74
C GLU A 87 -13.11 2.95 5.68
N GLU A 88 -12.86 3.25 4.41
CA GLU A 88 -12.98 2.29 3.33
C GLU A 88 -12.05 1.07 3.53
N CYS A 89 -10.82 1.33 3.99
CA CYS A 89 -9.88 0.25 4.30
C CYS A 89 -10.42 -0.64 5.43
N ARG A 90 -11.03 -0.06 6.48
CA ARG A 90 -11.61 -0.83 7.60
C ARG A 90 -12.76 -1.74 7.15
N LYS A 91 -13.50 -1.34 6.12
CA LYS A 91 -14.58 -2.13 5.50
C LYS A 91 -14.07 -3.14 4.47
N CYS A 92 -12.79 -3.03 4.06
CA CYS A 92 -12.18 -3.92 3.08
C CYS A 92 -11.94 -5.31 3.67
N VAL A 93 -12.29 -6.35 2.92
CA VAL A 93 -12.05 -7.74 3.32
C VAL A 93 -10.59 -8.01 3.68
N VAL A 94 -9.65 -7.44 2.92
CA VAL A 94 -8.20 -7.60 3.17
C VAL A 94 -7.81 -7.10 4.57
N TYR A 95 -8.39 -5.98 4.99
CA TYR A 95 -8.16 -5.44 6.34
C TYR A 95 -8.79 -6.32 7.41
N GLN A 96 -10.04 -6.75 7.20
CA GLN A 96 -10.79 -7.55 8.17
C GLN A 96 -10.11 -8.88 8.48
N ILE A 97 -9.59 -9.55 7.44
CA ILE A 97 -8.88 -10.83 7.58
C ILE A 97 -7.37 -10.66 7.80
N ARG A 98 -6.87 -9.44 7.89
CA ARG A 98 -5.43 -9.13 8.08
C ARG A 98 -4.52 -9.79 7.04
N ALA A 99 -4.98 -9.92 5.80
CA ALA A 99 -4.23 -10.58 4.74
C ALA A 99 -2.89 -9.89 4.45
N ALA A 100 -1.86 -10.69 4.20
CA ALA A 100 -0.53 -10.20 3.86
C ALA A 100 -0.54 -9.43 2.53
N TRP A 101 -1.21 -9.99 1.51
CA TRP A 101 -1.25 -9.44 0.17
C TRP A 101 -2.68 -9.29 -0.35
N CYS A 102 -3.10 -8.05 -0.56
CA CYS A 102 -4.44 -7.72 -1.05
C CYS A 102 -4.73 -8.31 -2.44
N PHE A 103 -3.74 -8.35 -3.31
CA PHE A 103 -3.89 -8.87 -4.67
C PHE A 103 -4.12 -10.40 -4.70
N ARG A 104 -3.59 -11.16 -3.74
CA ARG A 104 -3.90 -12.58 -3.59
C ARG A 104 -5.36 -12.81 -3.19
N VAL A 105 -5.86 -12.03 -2.26
CA VAL A 105 -7.28 -12.08 -1.88
C VAL A 105 -8.15 -11.74 -3.09
N ALA A 106 -7.78 -10.73 -3.87
CA ALA A 106 -8.50 -10.33 -5.06
C ALA A 106 -8.58 -11.47 -6.11
N THR A 107 -7.46 -12.15 -6.38
CA THR A 107 -7.41 -13.29 -7.33
C THR A 107 -8.15 -14.52 -6.80
N SER A 108 -7.97 -14.88 -5.53
CA SER A 108 -8.62 -16.05 -4.92
C SER A 108 -10.13 -15.90 -4.83
N LEU A 109 -10.64 -14.68 -4.68
CA LEU A 109 -12.07 -14.38 -4.64
C LEU A 109 -12.73 -14.38 -6.03
N GLY A 110 -11.97 -14.67 -7.09
CA GLY A 110 -12.50 -14.74 -8.45
C GLY A 110 -13.09 -13.40 -8.87
N CYS A 111 -12.27 -12.39 -8.97
CA CYS A 111 -12.66 -11.04 -9.40
C CYS A 111 -13.20 -10.97 -10.85
N GLU A 112 -13.41 -12.10 -11.53
CA GLU A 112 -14.11 -12.18 -12.81
C GLU A 112 -15.54 -11.62 -12.76
N LEU A 113 -16.09 -11.38 -11.57
CA LEU A 113 -17.50 -10.97 -11.38
C LEU A 113 -17.68 -9.48 -11.06
N GLY A 114 -16.82 -8.59 -11.49
CA GLY A 114 -17.10 -7.15 -11.49
C GLY A 114 -17.41 -6.49 -10.13
N GLN A 115 -17.42 -7.23 -9.05
CA GLN A 115 -17.60 -6.68 -7.71
C GLN A 115 -16.25 -6.30 -7.14
N LYS A 116 -15.91 -5.03 -7.19
CA LYS A 116 -14.76 -4.42 -6.49
C LYS A 116 -14.94 -4.61 -4.98
N LYS A 117 -14.54 -5.76 -4.46
CA LYS A 117 -14.58 -6.06 -3.01
C LYS A 117 -13.38 -5.52 -2.27
N THR A 118 -12.42 -5.02 -3.00
CA THR A 118 -11.31 -4.23 -2.48
C THR A 118 -11.57 -2.78 -2.88
N PHE A 119 -11.43 -1.86 -1.95
CA PHE A 119 -11.62 -0.42 -2.20
C PHE A 119 -10.43 0.20 -2.92
N CYS A 120 -9.79 -0.55 -3.81
CA CYS A 120 -8.71 -0.06 -4.64
C CYS A 120 -9.28 0.80 -5.79
N ALA A 121 -8.79 2.02 -5.90
CA ALA A 121 -9.17 2.93 -6.99
C ALA A 121 -8.48 2.58 -8.33
N THR A 122 -7.48 1.68 -8.30
CA THR A 122 -6.60 1.39 -9.45
C THR A 122 -6.44 -0.10 -9.66
N SER A 123 -5.94 -0.49 -10.84
CA SER A 123 -5.49 -1.86 -11.12
C SER A 123 -4.31 -2.24 -10.23
N CYS A 124 -4.04 -3.52 -10.04
CA CYS A 124 -2.85 -3.97 -9.33
C CYS A 124 -1.56 -3.53 -10.05
N GLU A 125 -1.56 -3.51 -11.37
CA GLU A 125 -0.41 -3.11 -12.20
C GLU A 125 0.03 -1.66 -11.94
N ASP A 126 -0.95 -0.77 -11.69
CA ASP A 126 -0.72 0.63 -11.35
C ASP A 126 -0.54 0.87 -9.84
N CYS A 127 -0.69 -0.15 -9.01
CA CYS A 127 -0.63 -0.03 -7.58
C CYS A 127 0.81 0.02 -7.07
N THR A 128 1.16 1.08 -6.37
CA THR A 128 2.52 1.24 -5.80
C THR A 128 2.87 0.16 -4.77
N TYR A 129 1.88 -0.34 -4.03
CA TYR A 129 2.06 -1.44 -3.10
C TYR A 129 2.39 -2.76 -3.84
N TYR A 130 1.60 -3.09 -4.87
CA TYR A 130 1.82 -4.30 -5.66
C TYR A 130 3.17 -4.28 -6.38
N ARG A 131 3.51 -3.16 -7.04
CA ARG A 131 4.79 -2.99 -7.72
C ARG A 131 5.98 -3.24 -6.79
N ARG A 132 5.92 -2.69 -5.59
CA ARG A 132 6.97 -2.88 -4.59
C ARG A 132 7.00 -4.32 -4.05
N ALA A 133 5.86 -4.93 -3.75
CA ALA A 133 5.77 -6.31 -3.29
C ALA A 133 6.26 -7.32 -4.35
N SER A 134 6.05 -7.03 -5.63
CA SER A 134 6.54 -7.84 -6.76
C SER A 134 7.98 -7.53 -7.18
N GLY A 135 8.72 -6.73 -6.40
CA GLY A 135 10.13 -6.41 -6.67
C GLY A 135 10.37 -5.44 -7.81
N GLN A 136 9.30 -4.77 -8.31
CA GLN A 136 9.45 -3.74 -9.32
C GLN A 136 10.03 -2.45 -8.71
N ALA A 137 10.73 -1.66 -9.53
CA ALA A 137 11.28 -0.40 -9.10
C ALA A 137 10.20 0.55 -8.54
N THR A 138 10.50 1.16 -7.40
CA THR A 138 9.62 2.13 -6.75
C THR A 138 9.67 3.45 -7.51
N ASN A 139 8.52 3.91 -8.01
CA ASN A 139 8.42 5.20 -8.65
C ASN A 139 8.57 6.33 -7.61
N VAL A 140 9.50 7.22 -7.86
CA VAL A 140 9.76 8.43 -7.06
C VAL A 140 9.68 9.63 -7.98
N LEU A 141 8.78 10.57 -7.68
CA LEU A 141 8.72 11.85 -8.36
C LEU A 141 9.68 12.83 -7.68
N VAL A 142 10.51 13.50 -8.44
CA VAL A 142 11.47 14.51 -7.94
C VAL A 142 11.08 15.86 -8.51
N LEU A 143 10.67 16.78 -7.64
CA LEU A 143 10.35 18.15 -7.99
C LEU A 143 11.57 19.04 -7.69
N THR A 144 12.23 19.50 -8.74
CA THR A 144 13.36 20.42 -8.65
C THR A 144 13.58 21.16 -9.96
N ALA A 145 13.89 22.42 -9.89
CA ALA A 145 14.36 23.23 -11.03
C ALA A 145 15.88 23.20 -11.20
N ASP A 146 16.59 22.63 -10.24
CA ASP A 146 18.05 22.55 -10.21
C ASP A 146 18.56 21.43 -11.12
N LYS A 147 19.07 21.82 -12.29
CA LYS A 147 19.60 20.86 -13.29
C LYS A 147 20.81 20.08 -12.75
N ALA A 148 21.68 20.74 -11.97
CA ALA A 148 22.85 20.08 -11.42
C ALA A 148 22.45 18.99 -10.44
N PHE A 149 21.36 19.20 -9.68
CA PHE A 149 20.79 18.21 -8.80
C PHE A 149 20.15 17.04 -9.56
N VAL A 150 19.43 17.31 -10.68
CA VAL A 150 18.93 16.28 -11.59
C VAL A 150 20.05 15.42 -12.13
N ASP A 151 21.12 16.05 -12.64
CA ASP A 151 22.27 15.35 -13.22
C ASP A 151 23.00 14.49 -12.14
N ALA A 152 23.07 14.96 -10.90
CA ALA A 152 23.67 14.23 -9.79
C ALA A 152 22.85 13.01 -9.33
N LEU A 153 21.53 13.10 -9.40
CA LEU A 153 20.63 11.97 -9.08
C LEU A 153 20.61 10.91 -10.18
N GLY A 154 20.78 11.29 -11.44
CA GLY A 154 20.67 10.41 -12.58
C GLY A 154 19.25 9.85 -12.80
N SER A 155 19.09 8.91 -13.72
CA SER A 155 17.78 8.35 -14.12
C SER A 155 17.21 7.31 -13.14
N GLY A 156 17.88 7.06 -12.04
CA GLY A 156 17.56 5.97 -11.10
C GLY A 156 18.29 4.67 -11.45
N THR A 157 18.62 3.90 -10.43
CA THR A 157 19.28 2.59 -10.56
C THR A 157 18.67 1.60 -9.57
N GLY A 158 18.59 0.35 -9.99
CA GLY A 158 18.17 -0.73 -9.10
C GLY A 158 16.70 -0.64 -8.67
N THR A 159 16.45 -0.31 -7.41
CA THR A 159 15.12 -0.36 -6.79
C THR A 159 14.29 0.92 -6.96
N LEU A 160 14.87 1.99 -7.50
CA LEU A 160 14.19 3.28 -7.71
C LEU A 160 14.07 3.62 -9.19
N ALA A 161 12.90 4.11 -9.58
CA ALA A 161 12.64 4.76 -10.87
C ALA A 161 12.37 6.25 -10.59
N LEU A 162 13.34 7.10 -10.92
CA LEU A 162 13.25 8.55 -10.67
C LEU A 162 12.61 9.25 -11.88
N HIS A 163 11.63 10.08 -11.60
CA HIS A 163 10.90 10.90 -12.57
C HIS A 163 11.02 12.35 -12.16
N PHE A 164 11.45 13.22 -13.05
CA PHE A 164 11.79 14.60 -12.71
C PHE A 164 10.73 15.57 -13.24
N ALA A 165 10.31 16.51 -12.39
CA ALA A 165 9.45 17.63 -12.75
C ALA A 165 10.05 18.94 -12.20
N ARG A 166 10.00 20.02 -12.98
CA ARG A 166 10.57 21.31 -12.58
C ARG A 166 9.61 22.14 -11.74
N HIS A 167 8.33 21.92 -11.86
CA HIS A 167 7.28 22.66 -11.17
C HIS A 167 6.01 21.84 -11.03
N ALA A 168 5.05 22.29 -10.21
CA ALA A 168 3.84 21.56 -9.88
C ALA A 168 2.98 21.18 -11.08
N TYR A 169 2.92 22.02 -12.13
CA TYR A 169 2.12 21.71 -13.32
C TYR A 169 2.68 20.48 -14.07
N GLU A 170 3.99 20.44 -14.28
CA GLU A 170 4.67 19.30 -14.90
C GLU A 170 4.50 18.04 -14.04
N ALA A 171 4.66 18.16 -12.71
CA ALA A 171 4.41 17.10 -11.77
C ALA A 171 2.97 16.56 -11.87
N SER A 172 1.98 17.44 -11.92
CA SER A 172 0.57 17.06 -12.05
C SER A 172 0.27 16.29 -13.34
N ALA A 173 0.89 16.68 -14.45
CA ALA A 173 0.76 15.95 -15.72
C ALA A 173 1.37 14.55 -15.61
N MET A 174 2.56 14.44 -15.00
CA MET A 174 3.27 13.17 -14.83
C MET A 174 2.55 12.22 -13.88
N ILE A 175 1.98 12.70 -12.76
CA ILE A 175 1.20 11.90 -11.81
C ILE A 175 0.01 11.20 -12.47
N SER A 176 -0.47 11.72 -13.60
CA SER A 176 -1.53 11.08 -14.37
C SER A 176 -1.06 9.88 -15.19
N THR A 177 0.25 9.77 -15.45
CA THR A 177 0.83 8.70 -16.28
C THR A 177 1.45 7.58 -15.46
N PHE A 178 1.88 7.86 -14.23
CA PHE A 178 2.39 6.87 -13.29
C PHE A 178 2.01 7.22 -11.86
N ARG A 179 2.03 6.22 -10.98
CA ARG A 179 1.77 6.41 -9.56
C ARG A 179 3.10 6.52 -8.81
N ALA A 180 3.34 7.68 -8.19
CA ALA A 180 4.46 7.87 -7.30
C ALA A 180 4.11 7.40 -5.90
N ALA A 181 4.99 6.59 -5.28
CA ALA A 181 4.87 6.22 -3.87
C ALA A 181 5.55 7.25 -2.95
N PHE A 182 6.58 7.89 -3.48
CA PHE A 182 7.37 8.93 -2.81
C PHE A 182 7.51 10.14 -3.72
N VAL A 183 7.53 11.32 -3.11
CA VAL A 183 7.80 12.58 -3.80
C VAL A 183 8.96 13.27 -3.10
N VAL A 184 10.06 13.47 -3.81
CA VAL A 184 11.17 14.32 -3.34
C VAL A 184 10.87 15.74 -3.77
N VAL A 185 10.79 16.66 -2.83
CA VAL A 185 10.53 18.08 -3.11
C VAL A 185 11.76 18.88 -2.72
N ASP A 186 12.34 19.56 -3.70
CA ASP A 186 13.35 20.54 -3.44
C ASP A 186 12.72 21.75 -2.73
N GLN A 187 13.25 22.12 -1.57
CA GLN A 187 12.75 23.25 -0.78
C GLN A 187 12.72 24.55 -1.59
N GLN A 188 13.58 24.70 -2.57
CA GLN A 188 13.61 25.87 -3.43
C GLN A 188 12.33 26.02 -4.26
N VAL A 189 11.73 24.93 -4.72
CA VAL A 189 10.44 24.94 -5.44
C VAL A 189 9.30 25.48 -4.56
N ILE A 190 9.36 25.22 -3.25
CA ILE A 190 8.39 25.74 -2.29
C ILE A 190 8.62 27.23 -2.06
N ALA A 191 9.90 27.64 -1.93
CA ALA A 191 10.27 29.03 -1.67
C ALA A 191 9.98 29.96 -2.84
N ASP A 192 10.13 29.48 -4.08
CA ASP A 192 9.98 30.26 -5.31
C ASP A 192 8.51 30.54 -5.71
N GLY A 193 7.53 30.32 -4.79
CA GLY A 193 6.16 30.80 -4.96
C GLY A 193 5.05 29.77 -4.91
N GLN A 194 5.32 28.60 -4.35
CA GLN A 194 4.29 27.55 -4.16
C GLN A 194 4.21 27.08 -2.70
N PRO A 195 3.82 27.96 -1.75
CA PRO A 195 3.80 27.63 -0.32
C PRO A 195 2.85 26.46 0.00
N ASP A 196 1.80 26.27 -0.79
CA ASP A 196 0.77 25.25 -0.58
C ASP A 196 1.05 23.94 -1.34
N LEU A 197 2.23 23.82 -1.97
CA LEU A 197 2.60 22.65 -2.78
C LEU A 197 2.50 21.34 -1.98
N LEU A 198 2.96 21.33 -0.75
CA LEU A 198 2.92 20.13 0.10
C LEU A 198 1.49 19.74 0.42
N ASP A 199 0.63 20.70 0.76
CA ASP A 199 -0.79 20.45 1.03
C ASP A 199 -1.50 19.92 -0.23
N CYS A 200 -1.19 20.47 -1.40
CA CYS A 200 -1.71 19.99 -2.68
C CYS A 200 -1.29 18.54 -2.97
N LEU A 201 -0.03 18.18 -2.72
CA LEU A 201 0.46 16.81 -2.91
C LEU A 201 -0.19 15.82 -1.94
N ILE A 202 -0.39 16.24 -0.68
CA ILE A 202 -1.03 15.42 0.35
C ILE A 202 -2.51 15.18 0.04
N ALA A 203 -3.19 16.19 -0.48
CA ALA A 203 -4.62 16.14 -0.82
C ALA A 203 -4.91 15.47 -2.17
N ASP A 204 -3.91 15.24 -3.01
CA ASP A 204 -4.10 14.68 -4.34
C ASP A 204 -4.55 13.21 -4.28
N ALA A 205 -5.79 12.94 -4.69
CA ALA A 205 -6.37 11.60 -4.70
C ALA A 205 -5.62 10.60 -5.62
N ARG A 206 -4.80 11.09 -6.54
CA ARG A 206 -3.95 10.26 -7.43
C ARG A 206 -2.71 9.74 -6.72
N LEU A 207 -2.34 10.33 -5.56
CA LEU A 207 -1.19 9.99 -4.74
C LEU A 207 -1.61 9.45 -3.37
N PRO A 208 -2.36 8.34 -3.28
CA PRO A 208 -2.86 7.84 -2.01
C PRO A 208 -1.69 7.45 -1.10
N GLY A 209 -1.66 8.03 0.11
CA GLY A 209 -0.61 7.75 1.09
C GLY A 209 0.78 8.22 0.68
N VAL A 210 0.86 9.27 -0.16
CA VAL A 210 2.13 9.85 -0.60
C VAL A 210 3.06 10.16 0.57
N ARG A 211 4.33 9.83 0.39
CA ARG A 211 5.40 10.12 1.35
C ARG A 211 6.33 11.15 0.75
N ILE A 212 6.48 12.26 1.45
CA ILE A 212 7.27 13.40 0.98
C ILE A 212 8.65 13.36 1.63
N ILE A 213 9.67 13.54 0.81
CA ILE A 213 11.06 13.70 1.22
C ILE A 213 11.46 15.13 0.83
N LEU A 214 11.91 15.94 1.79
CA LEU A 214 12.36 17.29 1.51
C LEU A 214 13.86 17.31 1.26
N GLY A 215 14.26 17.82 0.10
CA GLY A 215 15.65 18.20 -0.20
C GLY A 215 15.88 19.65 0.23
N THR A 216 16.73 19.88 1.22
CA THR A 216 16.88 21.19 1.87
C THR A 216 18.32 21.68 1.87
N PRO A 217 18.57 23.00 1.90
CA PRO A 217 19.89 23.54 2.26
C PRO A 217 20.20 23.22 3.73
N LYS A 218 21.47 23.34 4.10
CA LYS A 218 21.90 23.16 5.49
C LYS A 218 21.16 24.10 6.46
N GLY A 219 20.75 23.54 7.61
CA GLY A 219 20.13 24.34 8.67
C GLY A 219 18.66 24.64 8.49
N PHE A 220 17.98 24.01 7.52
CA PHE A 220 16.55 24.17 7.32
C PHE A 220 15.74 23.60 8.50
N ARG A 221 14.71 24.34 8.94
CA ARG A 221 13.75 23.89 9.95
C ARG A 221 12.36 23.78 9.33
N MET A 222 11.76 22.61 9.42
CA MET A 222 10.43 22.35 8.93
C MET A 222 9.34 22.92 9.86
N ARG A 223 8.20 23.33 9.30
CA ARG A 223 7.01 23.66 10.08
C ARG A 223 6.34 22.34 10.55
N ALA A 224 5.84 22.36 11.80
CA ALA A 224 5.21 21.20 12.44
C ALA A 224 3.98 20.63 11.69
N SER A 225 3.33 21.43 10.84
CA SER A 225 2.09 21.04 10.12
C SER A 225 2.25 19.90 9.12
N PHE A 226 3.48 19.51 8.76
CA PHE A 226 3.73 18.47 7.74
C PHE A 226 4.27 17.16 8.31
N GLU A 227 4.31 17.02 9.65
CA GLU A 227 4.97 15.89 10.32
C GLU A 227 4.43 14.49 9.94
N GLY A 228 3.19 14.38 9.46
CA GLY A 228 2.62 13.08 9.08
C GLY A 228 3.00 12.62 7.67
N ALA A 229 3.11 13.52 6.71
CA ALA A 229 3.35 13.20 5.30
C ALA A 229 4.83 13.31 4.92
N VAL A 230 5.60 14.19 5.58
CA VAL A 230 7.03 14.33 5.38
C VAL A 230 7.75 13.27 6.20
N VAL A 231 8.28 12.28 5.49
CA VAL A 231 8.92 11.09 6.08
C VAL A 231 10.44 11.19 6.16
N GLY A 232 11.02 12.24 5.60
CA GLY A 232 12.45 12.48 5.66
C GLY A 232 12.84 13.85 5.16
N ILE A 233 13.95 14.36 5.71
CA ILE A 233 14.60 15.58 5.28
C ILE A 233 16.04 15.23 4.95
N ILE A 234 16.52 15.64 3.78
CA ILE A 234 17.87 15.36 3.31
C ILE A 234 18.55 16.69 2.97
N GLU A 235 19.69 16.96 3.57
CA GLU A 235 20.49 18.13 3.22
C GLU A 235 21.21 17.92 1.88
N LYS A 236 21.11 18.92 1.00
CA LYS A 236 21.82 18.95 -0.28
C LYS A 236 23.31 19.26 -0.10
N PRO A 237 24.21 18.70 -0.95
CA PRO A 237 23.93 17.75 -2.04
C PRO A 237 23.76 16.32 -1.53
N PHE A 238 22.89 15.52 -2.19
CA PHE A 238 22.73 14.10 -1.91
C PHE A 238 22.49 13.30 -3.20
N GLY A 239 22.85 12.03 -3.18
CA GLY A 239 22.59 11.08 -4.24
C GLY A 239 21.32 10.26 -4.00
N GLN A 240 21.01 9.39 -4.95
CA GLN A 240 19.84 8.51 -4.86
C GLN A 240 19.91 7.49 -3.71
N GLU A 241 21.10 7.19 -3.20
CA GLU A 241 21.30 6.27 -2.08
C GLU A 241 20.58 6.78 -0.83
N ARG A 242 20.59 8.10 -0.59
CA ARG A 242 19.89 8.71 0.55
C ARG A 242 18.38 8.63 0.41
N ILE A 243 17.86 8.73 -0.83
CA ILE A 243 16.44 8.52 -1.11
C ILE A 243 16.10 7.05 -0.85
N ALA A 244 16.92 6.11 -1.34
CA ALA A 244 16.73 4.69 -1.14
C ALA A 244 16.71 4.28 0.34
N GLU A 245 17.59 4.86 1.17
CA GLU A 245 17.58 4.64 2.62
C GLU A 245 16.23 5.00 3.25
N ILE A 246 15.65 6.16 2.88
CA ILE A 246 14.33 6.57 3.41
C ILE A 246 13.23 5.66 2.87
N VAL A 247 13.24 5.37 1.58
CA VAL A 247 12.27 4.48 0.93
C VAL A 247 12.28 3.10 1.60
N ASN A 248 13.43 2.59 1.98
CA ASN A 248 13.59 1.29 2.62
C ASN A 248 13.10 1.23 4.08
N ARG A 249 12.85 2.38 4.73
CA ARG A 249 12.17 2.42 6.04
C ARG A 249 10.68 2.04 5.97
N PHE A 250 10.13 1.90 4.76
CA PHE A 250 8.74 1.52 4.51
C PHE A 250 8.70 0.18 3.75
N PRO A 251 9.16 -0.91 4.37
CA PRO A 251 9.22 -2.21 3.71
C PRO A 251 7.80 -2.75 3.45
N VAL A 252 7.65 -3.50 2.37
CA VAL A 252 6.48 -4.34 2.11
C VAL A 252 6.93 -5.78 2.00
N GLU A 253 6.05 -6.72 2.33
CA GLU A 253 6.37 -8.13 2.24
C GLU A 253 6.51 -8.55 0.77
N PRO A 254 7.69 -9.05 0.35
CA PRO A 254 7.89 -9.46 -1.04
C PRO A 254 7.07 -10.70 -1.36
N VAL A 255 6.60 -10.77 -2.60
CA VAL A 255 5.95 -11.99 -3.11
C VAL A 255 7.03 -13.02 -3.39
N PRO A 256 6.90 -14.27 -2.91
CA PRO A 256 7.81 -15.34 -3.26
C PRO A 256 7.89 -15.53 -4.78
N VAL A 257 9.10 -15.64 -5.33
CA VAL A 257 9.36 -15.74 -6.79
C VAL A 257 8.60 -16.91 -7.45
N LYS A 258 8.33 -17.97 -6.71
CA LYS A 258 7.55 -19.14 -7.20
C LYS A 258 6.09 -18.83 -7.50
N GLU A 259 5.60 -17.68 -7.15
CA GLU A 259 4.18 -17.30 -7.22
C GLU A 259 3.92 -16.13 -8.18
N LEU A 260 4.97 -15.66 -8.87
CA LEU A 260 4.88 -14.61 -9.88
C LEU A 260 4.79 -15.18 -11.31
N ALA A 261 4.85 -16.51 -11.45
CA ALA A 261 4.78 -17.24 -12.73
C ALA A 261 3.35 -17.62 -13.10
#